data_29a08727a32dd671384820062d858994
#
_entry.id   29a08727a32dd671384820062d858994
#
_cell.length_a   1.000
_cell.length_b   1.000
_cell.length_c   1.000
_cell.angle_alpha   90.00
_cell.angle_beta   90.00
_cell.angle_gamma   90.00
#
_symmetry.space_group_name_H-M   'P 1'
#
loop_
_entity.id
_entity.type
_entity.pdbx_description
1 polymer ?
#
loop_
_entity_poly.entity_id
_entity_poly.type
_entity_poly.pdbx_seq_one_letter_code
_entity_poly.pdbx_strand_id
1 'polypeptide(L)'
;SAIALWCRKNGTMPRGNNNYGADHAYGHEKGVPTYYESGKIARCATGSGPNTWNHNWMPDGIADLNGNVWEWCAGMRLMNGEIQIIPYANCMAADASMGASSTLWKAISADGTLVEPGTAGTLKWDVVSGKIQLTKGDITPKDQGNWLPYNNMTLGDGLSAAPELAKALLLYPDEPNGDYGGDYHGLNTSGERLPICGGSWNYASSAGVFRVYLG
;
A
#
# COMPACT_ATOMS: atom_id res chain seq x y z
N SER A 1 -4.52 -4.02 -4.63
CA SER A 1 -5.26 -2.81 -5.05
C SER A 1 -6.74 -3.10 -5.31
N ALA A 2 -7.11 -4.13 -6.12
CA ALA A 2 -8.51 -4.38 -6.49
C ALA A 2 -9.45 -4.54 -5.28
N ILE A 3 -9.03 -5.30 -4.25
CA ILE A 3 -9.84 -5.49 -3.02
C ILE A 3 -10.02 -4.15 -2.28
N ALA A 4 -8.98 -3.35 -2.16
CA ALA A 4 -9.07 -2.05 -1.47
C ALA A 4 -10.04 -1.09 -2.18
N LEU A 5 -9.94 -0.99 -3.51
CA LEU A 5 -10.89 -0.20 -4.30
C LEU A 5 -12.32 -0.74 -4.18
N TRP A 6 -12.48 -2.05 -4.17
CA TRP A 6 -13.78 -2.70 -3.99
C TRP A 6 -14.38 -2.35 -2.61
N CYS A 7 -13.59 -2.46 -1.53
CA CYS A 7 -14.03 -2.11 -0.18
C CYS A 7 -14.52 -0.66 -0.10
N ARG A 8 -13.72 0.28 -0.64
CA ARG A 8 -14.10 1.70 -0.66
C ARG A 8 -15.39 1.93 -1.45
N LYS A 9 -15.51 1.35 -2.64
CA LYS A 9 -16.68 1.50 -3.50
C LYS A 9 -17.97 0.95 -2.88
N ASN A 10 -17.86 -0.11 -2.09
CA ASN A 10 -18.99 -0.75 -1.43
C ASN A 10 -19.24 -0.26 0.01
N GLY A 11 -18.41 0.65 0.53
CA GLY A 11 -18.55 1.15 1.90
C GLY A 11 -18.22 0.10 2.97
N THR A 12 -17.46 -0.93 2.63
CA THR A 12 -17.08 -2.02 3.53
C THR A 12 -15.60 -1.99 3.88
N MET A 13 -15.07 -0.81 4.21
CA MET A 13 -13.69 -0.67 4.66
C MET A 13 -13.46 -1.57 5.86
N PRO A 14 -12.55 -2.58 5.75
CA PRO A 14 -12.37 -3.54 6.84
C PRO A 14 -11.74 -2.88 8.05
N ARG A 15 -12.26 -3.19 9.21
CA ARG A 15 -11.67 -2.92 10.50
C ARG A 15 -10.65 -4.02 10.83
N GLY A 16 -9.93 -3.89 11.96
CA GLY A 16 -8.95 -4.91 12.26
C GLY A 16 -8.23 -4.71 13.58
N ASN A 17 -7.26 -5.58 13.87
CA ASN A 17 -6.36 -5.40 14.98
C ASN A 17 -5.35 -4.29 14.70
N ASN A 18 -5.75 -3.06 14.91
CA ASN A 18 -4.88 -1.89 14.76
C ASN A 18 -4.66 -1.13 16.09
N ASN A 19 -5.28 -1.62 17.18
CA ASN A 19 -5.15 -1.07 18.52
C ASN A 19 -5.12 -2.18 19.58
N TYR A 20 -4.00 -2.90 19.68
CA TYR A 20 -3.72 -3.85 20.76
C TYR A 20 -4.78 -4.93 20.95
N GLY A 21 -5.18 -5.60 19.91
CA GLY A 21 -6.15 -6.68 19.91
C GLY A 21 -7.57 -6.25 19.56
N ALA A 22 -7.78 -4.97 19.28
CA ALA A 22 -9.06 -4.39 18.95
C ALA A 22 -8.95 -3.43 17.76
N ASP A 23 -10.09 -2.99 17.24
CA ASP A 23 -10.17 -1.85 16.33
C ASP A 23 -10.07 -0.53 17.12
N HIS A 24 -9.34 0.46 16.59
CA HIS A 24 -9.08 1.73 17.29
C HIS A 24 -10.35 2.58 17.48
N ALA A 25 -11.29 2.53 16.54
CA ALA A 25 -12.54 3.29 16.58
C ALA A 25 -13.67 2.47 17.25
N TYR A 26 -13.57 1.14 17.21
CA TYR A 26 -14.56 0.20 17.71
C TYR A 26 -13.94 -0.77 18.69
N GLY A 27 -13.48 -0.28 19.85
CA GLY A 27 -12.73 -1.05 20.84
C GLY A 27 -13.44 -2.27 21.45
N HIS A 28 -14.73 -2.46 21.19
CA HIS A 28 -15.47 -3.68 21.52
C HIS A 28 -15.28 -4.79 20.47
N GLU A 29 -14.86 -4.47 19.26
CA GLU A 29 -14.49 -5.42 18.21
C GLU A 29 -13.09 -5.94 18.46
N LYS A 30 -12.98 -7.21 18.85
CA LYS A 30 -11.71 -7.83 19.26
C LYS A 30 -11.48 -9.14 18.53
N GLY A 31 -10.19 -9.40 18.22
CA GLY A 31 -9.74 -10.71 17.79
C GLY A 31 -9.27 -11.58 18.95
N VAL A 32 -9.05 -12.87 18.69
CA VAL A 32 -8.49 -13.82 19.66
C VAL A 32 -6.97 -13.66 19.70
N PRO A 33 -6.37 -13.26 20.85
CA PRO A 33 -4.94 -13.03 20.95
C PRO A 33 -4.12 -14.31 20.73
N THR A 34 -3.04 -14.20 19.96
CA THR A 34 -2.07 -15.29 19.72
C THR A 34 -0.65 -14.92 20.12
N TYR A 35 -0.34 -13.62 20.24
CA TYR A 35 0.97 -13.15 20.65
C TYR A 35 0.89 -11.83 21.40
N TYR A 36 1.72 -11.69 22.42
CA TYR A 36 1.85 -10.48 23.21
C TYR A 36 3.26 -9.91 23.09
N GLU A 37 3.36 -8.60 22.96
CA GLU A 37 4.61 -7.85 23.00
C GLU A 37 4.53 -6.80 24.10
N SER A 38 5.49 -6.83 25.04
CA SER A 38 5.51 -5.91 26.20
C SER A 38 4.17 -5.85 26.96
N GLY A 39 3.51 -6.99 27.13
CA GLY A 39 2.22 -7.10 27.82
C GLY A 39 0.99 -6.62 27.04
N LYS A 40 1.18 -6.22 25.76
CA LYS A 40 0.09 -5.79 24.88
C LYS A 40 -0.19 -6.85 23.80
N ILE A 41 -1.43 -6.98 23.38
CA ILE A 41 -1.80 -7.89 22.28
C ILE A 41 -1.23 -7.35 20.98
N ALA A 42 -0.24 -8.07 20.43
CA ALA A 42 0.45 -7.70 19.21
C ALA A 42 -0.06 -8.49 17.98
N ARG A 43 -0.63 -9.68 18.19
CA ARG A 43 -1.22 -10.46 17.10
C ARG A 43 -2.47 -11.18 17.56
N CYS A 44 -3.51 -11.14 16.73
CA CYS A 44 -4.69 -11.97 16.82
C CYS A 44 -4.64 -13.11 15.80
N ALA A 45 -5.38 -14.19 16.05
CA ALA A 45 -5.58 -15.25 15.06
C ALA A 45 -6.33 -14.69 13.85
N THR A 46 -5.86 -14.97 12.64
CA THR A 46 -6.49 -14.54 11.40
C THR A 46 -7.94 -15.01 11.35
N GLY A 47 -8.85 -14.11 10.99
CA GLY A 47 -10.28 -14.38 10.90
C GLY A 47 -10.98 -14.55 12.25
N SER A 48 -10.33 -14.28 13.37
CA SER A 48 -10.95 -14.40 14.69
C SER A 48 -11.71 -13.16 15.15
N GLY A 49 -11.61 -12.07 14.42
CA GLY A 49 -12.40 -10.86 14.65
C GLY A 49 -13.83 -10.97 14.14
N PRO A 50 -14.66 -9.96 14.40
CA PRO A 50 -16.02 -9.92 13.85
C PRO A 50 -16.00 -9.78 12.32
N ASN A 51 -17.14 -10.05 11.67
CA ASN A 51 -17.26 -9.96 10.21
C ASN A 51 -16.84 -8.59 9.62
N THR A 52 -16.95 -7.52 10.40
CA THR A 52 -16.49 -6.17 10.03
C THR A 52 -14.98 -6.07 9.77
N TRP A 53 -14.18 -7.07 10.19
CA TRP A 53 -12.76 -7.20 9.90
C TRP A 53 -12.50 -7.86 8.54
N ASN A 54 -13.53 -8.42 7.90
CA ASN A 54 -13.46 -8.98 6.57
C ASN A 54 -13.72 -7.88 5.51
N HIS A 55 -13.13 -8.02 4.33
CA HIS A 55 -13.23 -7.02 3.26
C HIS A 55 -14.67 -6.70 2.84
N ASN A 56 -15.59 -7.67 2.95
CA ASN A 56 -17.00 -7.54 2.54
C ASN A 56 -17.97 -7.51 3.73
N TRP A 57 -17.47 -7.46 4.96
CA TRP A 57 -18.21 -7.53 6.22
C TRP A 57 -19.07 -8.81 6.36
N MET A 58 -18.73 -9.88 5.64
CA MET A 58 -19.42 -11.16 5.66
C MET A 58 -18.49 -12.27 6.18
N PRO A 59 -19.04 -13.41 6.67
CA PRO A 59 -18.23 -14.50 7.21
C PRO A 59 -17.26 -15.15 6.23
N ASP A 60 -17.54 -15.07 4.93
CA ASP A 60 -16.76 -15.63 3.84
C ASP A 60 -15.73 -14.65 3.25
N GLY A 61 -15.60 -13.47 3.86
CA GLY A 61 -14.69 -12.44 3.40
C GLY A 61 -13.23 -12.72 3.74
N ILE A 62 -12.32 -12.01 3.05
CA ILE A 62 -10.89 -12.02 3.37
C ILE A 62 -10.67 -11.18 4.61
N ALA A 63 -10.12 -11.79 5.65
CA ALA A 63 -9.86 -11.18 6.95
C ALA A 63 -8.49 -10.51 7.02
N ASP A 64 -8.33 -9.65 8.04
CA ASP A 64 -7.05 -9.08 8.50
C ASP A 64 -6.29 -8.24 7.47
N LEU A 65 -7.00 -7.58 6.56
CA LEU A 65 -6.42 -6.60 5.62
C LEU A 65 -6.09 -5.26 6.29
N ASN A 66 -6.45 -5.07 7.57
CA ASN A 66 -6.23 -3.86 8.35
C ASN A 66 -5.55 -4.22 9.68
N GLY A 67 -4.31 -3.77 9.86
CA GLY A 67 -3.56 -4.00 11.08
C GLY A 67 -3.06 -5.43 11.24
N ASN A 68 -3.06 -5.93 12.47
CA ASN A 68 -2.54 -7.22 12.90
C ASN A 68 -1.02 -7.34 12.64
N VAL A 69 -0.60 -7.85 11.50
CA VAL A 69 0.81 -7.94 11.09
C VAL A 69 1.01 -7.36 9.70
N TRP A 70 2.18 -6.80 9.47
CA TRP A 70 2.57 -6.38 8.14
C TRP A 70 2.65 -7.57 7.17
N GLU A 71 2.16 -7.38 5.96
CA GLU A 71 2.15 -8.40 4.91
C GLU A 71 3.01 -7.97 3.72
N TRP A 72 3.91 -8.84 3.26
CA TRP A 72 4.66 -8.60 2.05
C TRP A 72 3.74 -8.64 0.82
N CYS A 73 3.85 -7.61 -0.02
CA CYS A 73 3.13 -7.54 -1.28
C CYS A 73 4.07 -7.84 -2.44
N ALA A 74 3.66 -8.74 -3.34
CA ALA A 74 4.46 -9.17 -4.48
C ALA A 74 4.18 -8.32 -5.73
N GLY A 75 5.15 -8.30 -6.66
CA GLY A 75 4.95 -7.75 -8.00
C GLY A 75 5.06 -6.24 -8.14
N MET A 76 5.50 -5.55 -7.10
CA MET A 76 5.84 -4.12 -7.14
C MET A 76 7.15 -3.86 -6.42
N ARG A 77 7.91 -2.87 -6.86
CA ARG A 77 9.04 -2.28 -6.13
C ARG A 77 9.23 -0.82 -6.49
N LEU A 78 10.00 -0.11 -5.67
CA LEU A 78 10.67 1.12 -6.07
C LEU A 78 12.14 0.81 -6.36
N MET A 79 12.70 1.47 -7.35
CA MET A 79 14.12 1.49 -7.63
C MET A 79 14.57 2.94 -7.77
N ASN A 80 15.23 3.48 -6.74
CA ASN A 80 15.57 4.89 -6.65
C ASN A 80 14.38 5.82 -6.97
N GLY A 81 13.22 5.47 -6.39
CA GLY A 81 11.95 6.18 -6.56
C GLY A 81 11.16 5.83 -7.81
N GLU A 82 11.77 5.17 -8.83
CA GLU A 82 11.03 4.68 -9.99
C GLU A 82 10.09 3.55 -9.60
N ILE A 83 8.83 3.66 -10.01
CA ILE A 83 7.79 2.66 -9.75
C ILE A 83 7.91 1.56 -10.79
N GLN A 84 8.17 0.34 -10.33
CA GLN A 84 8.30 -0.83 -11.19
C GLN A 84 7.33 -1.92 -10.74
N ILE A 85 6.73 -2.60 -11.71
CA ILE A 85 5.79 -3.70 -11.49
C ILE A 85 6.15 -4.93 -12.32
N ILE A 86 5.72 -6.11 -11.87
CA ILE A 86 5.65 -7.32 -12.69
C ILE A 86 4.23 -7.46 -13.19
N PRO A 87 3.95 -7.22 -14.48
CA PRO A 87 2.59 -7.14 -15.01
C PRO A 87 1.92 -8.51 -15.09
N TYR A 88 0.58 -8.48 -15.24
CA TYR A 88 -0.28 -9.65 -15.54
C TYR A 88 -0.21 -10.75 -14.49
N ALA A 89 0.06 -10.40 -13.21
CA ALA A 89 0.27 -11.37 -12.13
C ALA A 89 1.40 -12.39 -12.38
N ASN A 90 2.31 -12.12 -13.30
CA ASN A 90 3.45 -13.01 -13.60
C ASN A 90 4.36 -13.23 -12.37
N CYS A 91 4.31 -12.38 -11.36
CA CYS A 91 4.99 -12.60 -10.08
C CYS A 91 4.48 -13.82 -9.31
N MET A 92 3.31 -14.34 -9.64
CA MET A 92 2.71 -15.54 -9.02
C MET A 92 3.08 -16.85 -9.75
N ALA A 93 3.77 -16.78 -10.89
CA ALA A 93 4.26 -17.98 -11.56
C ALA A 93 5.31 -18.70 -10.70
N ALA A 94 5.31 -20.03 -10.71
CA ALA A 94 6.15 -20.85 -9.82
C ALA A 94 7.66 -20.62 -10.04
N ASP A 95 8.05 -20.17 -11.22
CA ASP A 95 9.43 -19.88 -11.63
C ASP A 95 9.75 -18.38 -11.70
N ALA A 96 8.82 -17.53 -11.28
CA ALA A 96 9.00 -16.09 -11.34
C ALA A 96 10.11 -15.64 -10.39
N SER A 97 11.09 -14.93 -10.94
CA SER A 97 12.08 -14.24 -10.13
C SER A 97 11.66 -12.80 -9.89
N MET A 98 11.53 -12.42 -8.61
CA MET A 98 11.34 -11.03 -8.19
C MET A 98 12.65 -10.41 -7.69
N GLY A 99 13.79 -11.04 -7.93
CA GLY A 99 15.10 -10.52 -7.56
C GLY A 99 15.44 -9.22 -8.31
N ALA A 100 16.45 -8.52 -7.80
CA ALA A 100 16.85 -7.21 -8.31
C ALA A 100 17.19 -7.22 -9.82
N SER A 101 17.79 -8.31 -10.30
CA SER A 101 18.21 -8.49 -11.72
C SER A 101 17.15 -9.11 -12.62
N SER A 102 15.92 -9.34 -12.14
CA SER A 102 14.87 -9.93 -12.95
C SER A 102 14.46 -9.05 -14.11
N THR A 103 14.33 -9.62 -15.29
CA THR A 103 13.84 -8.93 -16.51
C THR A 103 12.32 -8.82 -16.57
N LEU A 104 11.61 -9.36 -15.58
CA LEU A 104 10.15 -9.28 -15.49
C LEU A 104 9.67 -7.89 -15.06
N TRP A 105 10.54 -7.12 -14.39
CA TRP A 105 10.19 -5.76 -13.96
C TRP A 105 9.96 -4.83 -15.14
N LYS A 106 8.88 -4.07 -15.08
CA LYS A 106 8.56 -2.99 -16.02
C LYS A 106 8.28 -1.70 -15.27
N ALA A 107 8.72 -0.60 -15.81
CA ALA A 107 8.37 0.73 -15.34
C ALA A 107 7.08 1.21 -16.02
N ILE A 108 6.40 2.17 -15.41
CA ILE A 108 5.16 2.76 -15.94
C ILE A 108 5.51 4.14 -16.48
N SER A 109 5.23 4.40 -17.75
CA SER A 109 5.39 5.72 -18.33
C SER A 109 4.25 6.67 -17.96
N ALA A 110 4.40 7.96 -18.24
CA ALA A 110 3.43 8.99 -17.89
C ALA A 110 2.05 8.81 -18.57
N ASP A 111 1.97 8.07 -19.68
CA ASP A 111 0.73 7.72 -20.36
C ASP A 111 0.10 6.40 -19.87
N GLY A 112 0.77 5.72 -18.92
CA GLY A 112 0.33 4.44 -18.36
C GLY A 112 0.82 3.22 -19.12
N THR A 113 1.64 3.37 -20.16
CA THR A 113 2.24 2.21 -20.86
C THR A 113 3.37 1.61 -20.05
N LEU A 114 3.63 0.31 -20.26
CA LEU A 114 4.73 -0.41 -19.62
C LEU A 114 5.97 -0.36 -20.50
N VAL A 115 7.07 0.04 -19.91
CA VAL A 115 8.37 0.21 -20.58
C VAL A 115 9.49 -0.45 -19.76
N GLU A 116 10.68 -0.53 -20.33
CA GLU A 116 11.83 -1.04 -19.59
C GLU A 116 12.22 -0.09 -18.44
N PRO A 117 12.65 -0.63 -17.28
CA PRO A 117 13.19 0.17 -16.19
C PRO A 117 14.29 1.14 -16.64
N GLY A 118 14.29 2.33 -16.07
CA GLY A 118 15.26 3.38 -16.42
C GLY A 118 14.93 4.16 -17.69
N THR A 119 13.82 3.89 -18.37
CA THR A 119 13.33 4.70 -19.48
C THR A 119 13.01 6.12 -19.01
N ALA A 120 13.40 7.14 -19.80
CA ALA A 120 13.09 8.53 -19.46
C ALA A 120 11.57 8.78 -19.39
N GLY A 121 11.13 9.58 -18.41
CA GLY A 121 9.72 9.95 -18.26
C GLY A 121 8.82 8.89 -17.60
N THR A 122 9.41 7.88 -16.98
CA THR A 122 8.68 6.91 -16.15
C THR A 122 8.18 7.53 -14.84
N LEU A 123 7.11 6.96 -14.30
CA LEU A 123 6.54 7.40 -13.04
C LEU A 123 7.46 7.10 -11.87
N LYS A 124 7.59 8.08 -11.02
CA LYS A 124 8.36 8.02 -9.77
C LYS A 124 7.53 8.55 -8.62
N TRP A 125 7.83 8.07 -7.42
CA TRP A 125 7.43 8.75 -6.21
C TRP A 125 8.59 9.57 -5.66
N ASP A 126 8.31 10.81 -5.27
CA ASP A 126 9.20 11.67 -4.49
C ASP A 126 8.47 12.21 -3.25
N VAL A 127 9.22 12.77 -2.32
CA VAL A 127 8.67 13.49 -1.17
C VAL A 127 9.10 14.94 -1.28
N VAL A 128 8.13 15.81 -1.53
CA VAL A 128 8.33 17.23 -1.71
C VAL A 128 7.42 17.99 -0.74
N SER A 129 8.02 18.88 0.06
CA SER A 129 7.29 19.72 1.03
C SER A 129 6.33 18.94 1.93
N GLY A 130 6.76 17.74 2.39
CA GLY A 130 5.98 16.89 3.28
C GLY A 130 4.79 16.19 2.61
N LYS A 131 4.79 16.04 1.28
CA LYS A 131 3.79 15.29 0.53
C LYS A 131 4.45 14.27 -0.39
N ILE A 132 3.81 13.13 -0.57
CA ILE A 132 4.20 12.19 -1.62
C ILE A 132 3.73 12.78 -2.94
N GLN A 133 4.65 12.84 -3.90
CA GLN A 133 4.40 13.31 -5.25
C GLN A 133 4.56 12.18 -6.26
N LEU A 134 3.52 11.96 -7.10
CA LEU A 134 3.68 11.17 -8.32
C LEU A 134 4.20 12.10 -9.41
N THR A 135 5.37 11.81 -9.96
CA THR A 135 6.05 12.65 -10.96
C THR A 135 6.65 11.81 -12.07
N LYS A 136 6.91 12.41 -13.24
CA LYS A 136 7.79 11.86 -14.29
C LYS A 136 9.12 12.60 -14.39
N GLY A 137 9.29 13.64 -13.58
CA GLY A 137 10.53 14.41 -13.52
C GLY A 137 11.68 13.62 -12.89
N ASP A 138 12.86 14.21 -12.95
CA ASP A 138 14.00 13.67 -12.22
C ASP A 138 13.85 13.94 -10.73
N ILE A 139 14.25 12.98 -9.93
CA ILE A 139 14.23 13.08 -8.47
C ILE A 139 15.64 12.84 -7.91
N THR A 140 15.87 13.33 -6.72
CA THR A 140 17.03 12.97 -5.92
C THR A 140 16.59 11.94 -4.89
N PRO A 141 16.97 10.66 -5.01
CA PRO A 141 16.59 9.62 -4.04
C PRO A 141 17.06 9.98 -2.63
N LYS A 142 16.18 9.74 -1.65
CA LYS A 142 16.41 10.08 -0.24
C LYS A 142 16.28 8.84 0.63
N ASP A 143 17.30 8.58 1.45
CA ASP A 143 17.27 7.53 2.47
C ASP A 143 16.62 8.06 3.74
N GLN A 144 15.35 8.40 3.64
CA GLN A 144 14.57 8.94 4.75
C GLN A 144 13.12 8.45 4.64
N GLY A 145 12.68 7.69 5.64
CA GLY A 145 11.29 7.26 5.74
C GLY A 145 10.37 8.46 5.95
N ASN A 146 9.33 8.54 5.16
CA ASN A 146 8.25 9.52 5.30
C ASN A 146 6.93 8.78 5.46
N TRP A 147 6.11 9.22 6.40
CA TRP A 147 4.79 8.66 6.69
C TRP A 147 3.74 9.72 6.44
N LEU A 148 2.95 9.57 5.40
CA LEU A 148 2.03 10.59 4.93
C LEU A 148 0.66 9.97 4.62
N PRO A 149 -0.44 10.68 4.87
CA PRO A 149 -1.77 10.21 4.49
C PRO A 149 -1.84 9.93 3.00
N TYR A 150 -2.42 8.80 2.63
CA TYR A 150 -2.53 8.39 1.23
C TYR A 150 -3.26 9.41 0.36
N ASN A 151 -4.33 10.00 0.87
CA ASN A 151 -5.11 11.01 0.16
C ASN A 151 -4.42 12.39 0.00
N ASN A 152 -3.25 12.59 0.64
CA ASN A 152 -2.46 13.82 0.50
C ASN A 152 -1.43 13.75 -0.63
N MET A 153 -1.46 12.71 -1.46
CA MET A 153 -0.59 12.63 -2.64
C MET A 153 -0.90 13.75 -3.62
N THR A 154 0.14 14.27 -4.26
CA THR A 154 0.07 15.33 -5.26
C THR A 154 0.71 14.88 -6.57
N LEU A 155 0.39 15.59 -7.66
CA LEU A 155 1.10 15.45 -8.91
C LEU A 155 2.32 16.36 -8.91
N GLY A 156 3.43 15.85 -9.38
CA GLY A 156 4.68 16.57 -9.58
C GLY A 156 4.90 16.98 -11.03
N ASP A 157 6.13 17.43 -11.29
CA ASP A 157 6.51 17.97 -12.58
C ASP A 157 6.20 17.04 -13.74
N GLY A 158 5.62 17.62 -14.78
CA GLY A 158 5.32 16.98 -16.04
C GLY A 158 4.04 16.14 -16.07
N LEU A 159 3.29 16.05 -14.96
CA LEU A 159 2.01 15.36 -14.90
C LEU A 159 0.86 16.34 -14.69
N SER A 160 -0.09 16.40 -15.64
CA SER A 160 -1.36 17.08 -15.49
C SER A 160 -2.46 16.21 -14.87
N ALA A 161 -2.30 14.89 -14.98
CA ALA A 161 -3.16 13.87 -14.38
C ALA A 161 -2.35 12.58 -14.11
N ALA A 162 -2.76 11.80 -13.12
CA ALA A 162 -2.25 10.45 -12.95
C ALA A 162 -2.87 9.53 -14.02
N PRO A 163 -2.07 8.66 -14.68
CA PRO A 163 -2.63 7.71 -15.64
C PRO A 163 -3.56 6.71 -14.95
N GLU A 164 -4.53 6.19 -15.70
CA GLU A 164 -5.53 5.27 -15.17
C GLU A 164 -4.91 4.00 -14.57
N LEU A 165 -3.82 3.51 -15.15
CA LEU A 165 -3.07 2.38 -14.57
C LEU A 165 -2.55 2.69 -13.17
N ALA A 166 -2.02 3.89 -12.94
CA ALA A 166 -1.53 4.28 -11.61
C ALA A 166 -2.67 4.34 -10.58
N LYS A 167 -3.84 4.82 -10.96
CA LYS A 167 -5.04 4.83 -10.10
C LYS A 167 -5.54 3.41 -9.82
N ALA A 168 -5.63 2.56 -10.85
CA ALA A 168 -6.07 1.16 -10.73
C ALA A 168 -5.13 0.32 -9.84
N LEU A 169 -3.84 0.65 -9.83
CA LEU A 169 -2.85 0.00 -8.98
C LEU A 169 -2.70 0.64 -7.60
N LEU A 170 -3.45 1.72 -7.31
CA LEU A 170 -3.36 2.52 -6.09
C LEU A 170 -1.96 3.16 -5.89
N LEU A 171 -1.29 3.49 -6.97
CA LEU A 171 -0.06 4.27 -6.95
C LEU A 171 -0.35 5.77 -6.83
N TYR A 172 -1.60 6.15 -7.01
CA TYR A 172 -2.15 7.48 -6.82
C TYR A 172 -3.65 7.37 -6.49
N PRO A 173 -4.21 8.26 -5.66
CA PRO A 173 -5.65 8.25 -5.39
C PRO A 173 -6.50 8.33 -6.67
N ASP A 174 -7.46 7.41 -6.79
CA ASP A 174 -8.36 7.36 -7.96
C ASP A 174 -9.39 8.50 -7.94
N GLU A 175 -9.71 9.03 -6.74
CA GLU A 175 -10.58 10.18 -6.56
C GLU A 175 -9.88 11.25 -5.70
N PRO A 176 -9.83 12.51 -6.17
CA PRO A 176 -9.40 13.61 -5.34
C PRO A 176 -10.30 13.74 -4.10
N ASN A 177 -9.71 13.86 -2.93
CA ASN A 177 -10.41 13.95 -1.65
C ASN A 177 -11.30 12.73 -1.30
N GLY A 178 -11.06 11.57 -1.92
CA GLY A 178 -11.74 10.32 -1.58
C GLY A 178 -11.49 9.90 -0.12
N ASP A 179 -12.43 9.16 0.45
CA ASP A 179 -12.23 8.51 1.74
C ASP A 179 -11.40 7.24 1.56
N TYR A 180 -10.23 7.21 2.16
CA TYR A 180 -9.29 6.09 2.16
C TYR A 180 -9.01 5.59 3.59
N GLY A 181 -9.97 5.77 4.50
CA GLY A 181 -9.88 5.27 5.86
C GLY A 181 -8.87 5.98 6.76
N GLY A 182 -8.23 7.04 6.28
CA GLY A 182 -7.13 7.68 7.00
C GLY A 182 -5.79 6.95 6.87
N ASP A 183 -5.70 5.96 6.01
CA ASP A 183 -4.51 5.11 5.81
C ASP A 183 -3.29 5.92 5.35
N TYR A 184 -2.11 5.50 5.80
CA TYR A 184 -0.85 6.18 5.49
C TYR A 184 -0.03 5.39 4.48
N HIS A 185 0.69 6.10 3.62
CA HIS A 185 1.82 5.58 2.88
C HIS A 185 3.14 5.95 3.55
N GLY A 186 4.03 4.98 3.65
CA GLY A 186 5.41 5.20 4.08
C GLY A 186 6.34 4.99 2.89
N LEU A 187 7.29 5.90 2.70
CA LEU A 187 8.11 5.96 1.50
C LEU A 187 9.56 6.31 1.83
N ASN A 188 10.47 5.47 1.33
CA ASN A 188 11.89 5.74 1.18
C ASN A 188 12.22 5.59 -0.31
N THR A 189 12.83 6.60 -0.92
CA THR A 189 13.09 6.59 -2.37
C THR A 189 14.50 6.15 -2.74
N SER A 190 15.39 5.87 -1.78
CA SER A 190 16.75 5.43 -2.05
C SER A 190 16.85 3.92 -2.18
N GLY A 191 17.52 3.43 -3.20
CA GLY A 191 17.75 2.01 -3.44
C GLY A 191 16.51 1.23 -3.88
N GLU A 192 16.56 -0.09 -3.72
CA GLU A 192 15.42 -0.97 -3.96
C GLU A 192 14.56 -1.07 -2.70
N ARG A 193 13.24 -0.88 -2.86
CA ARG A 193 12.27 -1.00 -1.79
C ARG A 193 11.12 -1.89 -2.21
N LEU A 194 10.78 -2.86 -1.36
CA LEU A 194 9.66 -3.77 -1.57
C LEU A 194 8.51 -3.39 -0.63
N PRO A 195 7.24 -3.46 -1.11
CA PRO A 195 6.11 -3.04 -0.30
C PRO A 195 5.71 -4.05 0.77
N ILE A 196 5.39 -3.54 1.96
CA ILE A 196 4.58 -4.22 2.96
C ILE A 196 3.28 -3.46 3.15
N CYS A 197 2.19 -4.17 3.40
CA CYS A 197 0.83 -3.66 3.35
C CYS A 197 0.07 -3.89 4.67
N GLY A 198 -1.09 -3.23 4.81
CA GLY A 198 -2.04 -3.47 5.90
C GLY A 198 -1.77 -2.71 7.20
N GLY A 199 -0.52 -2.52 7.55
CA GLY A 199 -0.12 -1.92 8.83
C GLY A 199 0.05 -2.94 9.94
N SER A 200 0.21 -2.48 11.16
CA SER A 200 0.46 -3.30 12.35
C SER A 200 -0.58 -3.05 13.43
N TRP A 201 -0.55 -3.90 14.44
CA TRP A 201 -1.45 -3.95 15.60
C TRP A 201 -1.51 -2.68 16.47
N ASN A 202 -0.66 -1.70 16.26
CA ASN A 202 -0.55 -0.46 17.04
C ASN A 202 -0.57 0.82 16.18
N TYR A 203 -1.01 0.75 14.94
CA TYR A 203 -1.01 1.89 14.02
C TYR A 203 -2.32 2.70 14.00
N ALA A 204 -3.32 2.27 14.78
CA ALA A 204 -4.62 2.94 14.91
C ALA A 204 -5.23 3.32 13.55
N SER A 205 -5.68 4.56 13.39
CA SER A 205 -6.35 5.06 12.18
C SER A 205 -5.45 5.12 10.94
N SER A 206 -4.13 4.90 11.08
CA SER A 206 -3.23 4.92 9.93
C SER A 206 -3.00 3.54 9.31
N ALA A 207 -3.51 2.46 9.92
CA ALA A 207 -3.53 1.12 9.36
C ALA A 207 -4.77 0.92 8.48
N GLY A 208 -4.66 0.11 7.42
CA GLY A 208 -5.79 -0.25 6.57
C GLY A 208 -5.39 -0.76 5.19
N VAL A 209 -6.40 -1.01 4.37
CA VAL A 209 -6.22 -1.64 3.04
C VAL A 209 -5.49 -0.77 2.03
N PHE A 210 -5.39 0.54 2.27
CA PHE A 210 -4.61 1.47 1.47
C PHE A 210 -3.23 1.74 2.05
N ARG A 211 -2.91 1.13 3.21
CA ARG A 211 -1.61 1.34 3.82
C ARG A 211 -0.53 0.53 3.12
N VAL A 212 0.51 1.23 2.68
CA VAL A 212 1.71 0.64 2.09
C VAL A 212 2.95 1.27 2.71
N TYR A 213 3.98 0.48 2.95
CA TYR A 213 5.30 0.95 3.35
C TYR A 213 6.38 0.37 2.43
N LEU A 214 7.25 1.26 1.96
CA LEU A 214 8.39 1.02 1.09
C LEU A 214 9.63 1.62 1.75
N GLY A 215 10.15 0.94 2.78
CA GLY A 215 11.27 1.46 3.54
C GLY A 215 12.23 0.42 4.06
#